data_bd7c2389fdc10900e8117efef033e960
#
_entry.id   bd7c2389fdc10900e8117efef033e960
#
_cell.length_a   1.000
_cell.length_b   1.000
_cell.length_c   1.000
_cell.angle_alpha   90.00
_cell.angle_beta   90.00
_cell.angle_gamma   90.00
#
_symmetry.space_group_name_H-M   'P 1'
#
loop_
_entity.id
_entity.type
_entity.pdbx_description
1 polymer ?
#
loop_
_entity_poly.entity_id
_entity_poly.type
_entity_poly.pdbx_seq_one_letter_code
_entity_poly.pdbx_strand_id
1 'polypeptide(L)'
;MVRFLIFLFSIIIYNSSIMAIEKKPYHHLPDGTFRNPEGSPVRTSQAKFSYTQFIKLKKKIDMTVPKEHVVAKEKVLSDLEKYKNEDYIAWIGHATYLIKLGDTTIITDPVFSKNAGPLIFGPDRFTEPALNLDEIPKTDLLLLTHNHYDHQDMG
;
A
#
# COMPACT_ATOMS: atom_id res chain seq x y z
N MET A 1 50.76 26.99 -18.12
CA MET A 1 50.82 25.86 -17.15
C MET A 1 49.92 26.09 -15.92
N VAL A 2 49.92 27.24 -15.27
CA VAL A 2 49.13 27.47 -14.04
C VAL A 2 47.62 27.34 -14.25
N ARG A 3 47.03 27.79 -15.36
CA ARG A 3 45.61 27.70 -15.65
C ARG A 3 45.09 26.24 -15.86
N PHE A 4 45.96 25.37 -16.37
CA PHE A 4 45.64 23.96 -16.59
C PHE A 4 45.62 23.19 -15.26
N LEU A 5 46.50 23.53 -14.34
CA LEU A 5 46.52 22.95 -13.00
C LEU A 5 45.31 23.35 -12.14
N ILE A 6 44.82 24.59 -12.27
CA ILE A 6 43.63 25.08 -11.56
C ILE A 6 42.36 24.31 -12.06
N PHE A 7 42.30 24.05 -13.39
CA PHE A 7 41.17 23.32 -13.97
C PHE A 7 41.14 21.83 -13.52
N LEU A 8 42.32 21.21 -13.46
CA LEU A 8 42.45 19.85 -12.94
C LEU A 8 42.08 19.73 -11.46
N PHE A 9 42.48 20.71 -10.66
CA PHE A 9 42.15 20.76 -9.24
C PHE A 9 40.65 21.00 -9.01
N SER A 10 40.00 21.81 -9.83
CA SER A 10 38.55 22.04 -9.80
C SER A 10 37.76 20.81 -10.17
N ILE A 11 38.24 20.01 -11.14
CA ILE A 11 37.60 18.73 -11.51
C ILE A 11 37.72 17.69 -10.40
N ILE A 12 38.87 17.64 -9.72
CA ILE A 12 39.10 16.73 -8.59
C ILE A 12 38.20 17.10 -7.40
N ILE A 13 38.06 18.41 -7.09
CA ILE A 13 37.14 18.86 -6.03
C ILE A 13 35.68 18.59 -6.40
N TYR A 14 35.30 18.81 -7.66
CA TYR A 14 33.94 18.52 -8.12
C TYR A 14 33.59 17.04 -8.03
N ASN A 15 34.51 16.15 -8.44
CA ASN A 15 34.34 14.70 -8.30
C ASN A 15 34.34 14.23 -6.84
N SER A 16 35.11 14.88 -5.95
CA SER A 16 35.08 14.55 -4.52
C SER A 16 33.79 14.96 -3.84
N SER A 17 33.10 15.99 -4.33
CA SER A 17 31.82 16.43 -3.81
C SER A 17 30.66 15.51 -4.25
N ILE A 18 30.80 14.81 -5.39
CA ILE A 18 29.79 13.86 -5.90
C ILE A 18 29.86 12.51 -5.16
N MET A 19 30.96 12.24 -4.48
CA MET A 19 31.17 11.04 -3.66
C MET A 19 30.83 11.26 -2.18
N ALA A 20 29.98 12.23 -1.84
CA ALA A 20 29.32 12.23 -0.54
C ALA A 20 28.49 10.95 -0.47
N ILE A 21 29.03 9.92 0.17
CA ILE A 21 28.28 8.69 0.47
C ILE A 21 27.05 9.13 1.25
N GLU A 22 25.89 9.14 0.57
CA GLU A 22 24.62 9.43 1.22
C GLU A 22 24.47 8.43 2.37
N LYS A 23 24.59 8.93 3.60
CA LYS A 23 24.48 8.08 4.78
C LYS A 23 23.08 7.53 4.80
N LYS A 24 22.95 6.27 4.43
CA LYS A 24 21.64 5.59 4.45
C LYS A 24 20.98 5.77 5.81
N PRO A 25 19.66 6.03 5.85
CA PRO A 25 18.93 6.11 7.10
C PRO A 25 19.13 4.87 7.97
N TYR A 26 18.98 5.03 9.29
CA TYR A 26 19.20 3.97 10.29
C TYR A 26 18.52 2.63 9.95
N HIS A 27 17.35 2.68 9.34
CA HIS A 27 16.57 1.48 9.00
C HIS A 27 17.10 0.70 7.79
N HIS A 28 18.05 1.24 7.01
CA HIS A 28 18.70 0.53 5.91
C HIS A 28 19.93 -0.25 6.40
N LEU A 29 19.97 -1.55 6.10
CA LEU A 29 21.13 -2.39 6.37
C LEU A 29 22.07 -2.48 5.16
N PRO A 30 23.37 -2.78 5.38
CA PRO A 30 24.34 -2.90 4.28
C PRO A 30 23.99 -3.97 3.25
N ASP A 31 23.31 -5.04 3.65
CA ASP A 31 22.87 -6.16 2.81
C ASP A 31 21.63 -5.87 1.97
N GLY A 32 21.11 -4.63 2.01
CA GLY A 32 19.92 -4.21 1.30
C GLY A 32 18.60 -4.52 2.00
N THR A 33 18.64 -5.11 3.18
CA THR A 33 17.45 -5.33 4.00
C THR A 33 17.14 -4.14 4.90
N PHE A 34 16.03 -4.22 5.62
CA PHE A 34 15.57 -3.18 6.52
C PHE A 34 15.48 -3.73 7.95
N ARG A 35 15.70 -2.87 8.94
CA ARG A 35 15.46 -3.17 10.34
C ARG A 35 14.37 -2.27 10.91
N ASN A 36 13.66 -2.79 11.89
CA ASN A 36 12.71 -2.02 12.66
C ASN A 36 13.42 -1.00 13.58
N PRO A 37 12.71 0.05 14.03
CA PRO A 37 13.22 0.94 15.06
C PRO A 37 13.69 0.19 16.31
N GLU A 38 14.62 0.79 17.04
CA GLU A 38 15.11 0.25 18.30
C GLU A 38 13.97 0.09 19.30
N GLY A 39 13.95 -1.03 20.02
CA GLY A 39 12.83 -1.36 20.92
C GLY A 39 11.63 -2.06 20.27
N SER A 40 11.62 -2.21 18.96
CA SER A 40 10.57 -2.98 18.29
C SER A 40 10.59 -4.45 18.70
N PRO A 41 9.42 -5.11 18.81
CA PRO A 41 9.36 -6.54 19.13
C PRO A 41 10.15 -7.37 18.11
N VAL A 42 11.03 -8.23 18.61
CA VAL A 42 11.75 -9.16 17.75
C VAL A 42 10.82 -10.30 17.36
N ARG A 43 10.76 -10.60 16.07
CA ARG A 43 10.00 -11.77 15.58
C ARG A 43 10.65 -13.04 16.11
N THR A 44 10.02 -13.67 17.11
CA THR A 44 10.57 -14.83 17.82
C THR A 44 10.38 -16.16 17.10
N SER A 45 9.56 -16.21 16.06
CA SER A 45 9.36 -17.43 15.27
C SER A 45 9.53 -17.14 13.77
N GLN A 46 10.46 -17.84 13.16
CA GLN A 46 10.51 -18.01 11.70
C GLN A 46 9.54 -19.15 11.34
N ALA A 47 8.24 -18.94 11.52
CA ALA A 47 7.28 -19.88 11.00
C ALA A 47 7.44 -19.93 9.47
N LYS A 48 7.99 -21.02 8.96
CA LYS A 48 8.08 -21.23 7.52
C LYS A 48 6.67 -21.30 6.98
N PHE A 49 6.33 -20.43 6.04
CA PHE A 49 5.06 -20.50 5.34
C PHE A 49 4.92 -21.87 4.67
N SER A 50 3.85 -22.58 4.98
CA SER A 50 3.51 -23.86 4.35
C SER A 50 2.22 -23.69 3.54
N TYR A 51 2.32 -23.78 2.23
CA TYR A 51 1.17 -23.69 1.33
C TYR A 51 0.10 -24.75 1.65
N THR A 52 0.50 -25.95 2.04
CA THR A 52 -0.42 -27.02 2.42
C THR A 52 -1.16 -26.71 3.73
N GLN A 53 -0.50 -26.09 4.69
CA GLN A 53 -1.13 -25.61 5.93
C GLN A 53 -2.10 -24.46 5.62
N PHE A 54 -1.70 -23.53 4.76
CA PHE A 54 -2.57 -22.43 4.32
C PHE A 54 -3.86 -22.94 3.68
N ILE A 55 -3.80 -23.91 2.74
CA ILE A 55 -4.99 -24.50 2.13
C ILE A 55 -5.88 -25.20 3.17
N LYS A 56 -5.27 -25.93 4.12
CA LYS A 56 -6.03 -26.57 5.20
C LYS A 56 -6.75 -25.56 6.10
N LEU A 57 -6.09 -24.44 6.40
CA LEU A 57 -6.67 -23.36 7.19
C LEU A 57 -7.78 -22.65 6.40
N LYS A 58 -7.55 -22.32 5.11
CA LYS A 58 -8.56 -21.69 4.24
C LYS A 58 -9.87 -22.50 4.23
N LYS A 59 -9.82 -23.82 4.16
CA LYS A 59 -10.99 -24.69 4.19
C LYS A 59 -11.77 -24.67 5.52
N LYS A 60 -11.17 -24.19 6.59
CA LYS A 60 -11.79 -24.11 7.93
C LYS A 60 -12.32 -22.72 8.26
N ILE A 61 -12.05 -21.73 7.42
CA ILE A 61 -12.53 -20.38 7.67
C ILE A 61 -14.03 -20.34 7.36
N ASP A 62 -14.80 -19.93 8.36
CA ASP A 62 -16.20 -19.60 8.14
C ASP A 62 -16.27 -18.25 7.43
N MET A 63 -16.78 -18.25 6.20
CA MET A 63 -16.94 -17.06 5.36
C MET A 63 -18.33 -16.43 5.53
N THR A 64 -19.11 -16.88 6.51
CA THR A 64 -20.45 -16.33 6.79
C THR A 64 -20.31 -14.91 7.32
N VAL A 65 -20.94 -13.96 6.65
CA VAL A 65 -20.97 -12.55 7.04
C VAL A 65 -22.34 -12.23 7.62
N PRO A 66 -22.45 -11.66 8.82
CA PRO A 66 -23.72 -11.19 9.36
C PRO A 66 -24.37 -10.17 8.42
N LYS A 67 -25.71 -10.23 8.26
CA LYS A 67 -26.43 -9.35 7.31
C LYS A 67 -26.22 -7.86 7.54
N GLU A 68 -26.00 -7.47 8.80
CA GLU A 68 -25.85 -6.08 9.22
C GLU A 68 -24.39 -5.62 9.26
N HIS A 69 -23.46 -6.50 8.82
CA HIS A 69 -22.03 -6.20 8.87
C HIS A 69 -21.60 -5.22 7.76
N VAL A 70 -22.31 -5.20 6.66
CA VAL A 70 -22.00 -4.36 5.49
C VAL A 70 -23.07 -3.29 5.33
N VAL A 71 -22.65 -2.05 5.16
CA VAL A 71 -23.55 -0.94 4.82
C VAL A 71 -24.08 -1.14 3.40
N ALA A 72 -25.39 -0.96 3.20
CA ALA A 72 -25.99 -1.08 1.89
C ALA A 72 -25.37 -0.05 0.90
N LYS A 73 -25.15 -0.48 -0.34
CA LYS A 73 -24.51 0.33 -1.38
C LYS A 73 -25.21 1.68 -1.60
N GLU A 74 -26.53 1.68 -1.63
CA GLU A 74 -27.35 2.88 -1.80
C GLU A 74 -27.10 3.90 -0.69
N LYS A 75 -26.87 3.43 0.53
CA LYS A 75 -26.51 4.28 1.66
C LYS A 75 -25.11 4.86 1.51
N VAL A 76 -24.15 4.06 1.04
CA VAL A 76 -22.76 4.53 0.78
C VAL A 76 -22.77 5.63 -0.28
N LEU A 77 -23.46 5.41 -1.40
CA LEU A 77 -23.57 6.39 -2.49
C LEU A 77 -24.26 7.69 -2.00
N SER A 78 -25.33 7.55 -1.23
CA SER A 78 -26.04 8.69 -0.63
C SER A 78 -25.15 9.48 0.33
N ASP A 79 -24.34 8.81 1.13
CA ASP A 79 -23.42 9.46 2.06
C ASP A 79 -22.30 10.18 1.32
N LEU A 80 -21.73 9.59 0.29
CA LEU A 80 -20.71 10.24 -0.54
C LEU A 80 -21.24 11.51 -1.22
N GLU A 81 -22.47 11.46 -1.74
CA GLU A 81 -23.11 12.66 -2.30
C GLU A 81 -23.38 13.73 -1.25
N LYS A 82 -23.85 13.32 -0.06
CA LYS A 82 -24.10 14.23 1.06
C LYS A 82 -22.85 14.95 1.51
N TYR A 83 -21.73 14.24 1.60
CA TYR A 83 -20.47 14.77 2.14
C TYR A 83 -19.47 15.20 1.06
N LYS A 84 -19.89 15.28 -0.21
CA LYS A 84 -18.99 15.58 -1.35
C LYS A 84 -18.19 16.89 -1.24
N ASN A 85 -18.67 17.84 -0.45
CA ASN A 85 -18.01 19.14 -0.22
C ASN A 85 -17.29 19.22 1.15
N GLU A 86 -17.20 18.10 1.88
CA GLU A 86 -16.57 18.00 3.18
C GLU A 86 -15.34 17.08 3.11
N ASP A 87 -14.45 17.21 4.08
CA ASP A 87 -13.36 16.24 4.26
C ASP A 87 -13.94 14.95 4.83
N TYR A 88 -13.55 13.82 4.23
CA TYR A 88 -13.97 12.51 4.72
C TYR A 88 -12.93 11.43 4.50
N ILE A 89 -13.08 10.34 5.25
CA ILE A 89 -12.41 9.05 5.01
C ILE A 89 -13.51 7.98 4.93
N ALA A 90 -13.60 7.31 3.79
CA ALA A 90 -14.52 6.20 3.57
C ALA A 90 -13.75 4.90 3.38
N TRP A 91 -14.05 3.89 4.20
CA TRP A 91 -13.49 2.55 4.02
C TRP A 91 -14.28 1.81 2.95
N ILE A 92 -13.61 1.47 1.84
CA ILE A 92 -14.22 0.78 0.70
C ILE A 92 -14.15 -0.74 0.90
N GLY A 93 -13.13 -1.21 1.59
CA GLY A 93 -12.94 -2.62 1.93
C GLY A 93 -11.46 -3.01 1.93
N HIS A 94 -11.10 -4.01 2.73
CA HIS A 94 -9.73 -4.45 2.96
C HIS A 94 -8.81 -3.27 3.31
N ALA A 95 -7.78 -2.99 2.51
CA ALA A 95 -6.87 -1.85 2.68
C ALA A 95 -7.26 -0.61 1.86
N THR A 96 -8.37 -0.68 1.12
CA THR A 96 -8.83 0.39 0.24
C THR A 96 -9.60 1.44 1.01
N TYR A 97 -9.08 2.67 1.01
CA TYR A 97 -9.76 3.86 1.56
C TYR A 97 -9.91 4.91 0.46
N LEU A 98 -11.05 5.58 0.45
CA LEU A 98 -11.30 6.78 -0.31
C LEU A 98 -11.24 7.96 0.66
N ILE A 99 -10.36 8.91 0.40
CA ILE A 99 -10.08 10.03 1.28
C ILE A 99 -10.27 11.32 0.50
N LYS A 100 -11.03 12.26 1.04
CA LYS A 100 -11.16 13.62 0.51
C LYS A 100 -10.60 14.60 1.51
N LEU A 101 -9.69 15.46 1.05
CA LEU A 101 -9.08 16.55 1.83
C LEU A 101 -9.10 17.81 0.97
N GLY A 102 -9.98 18.75 1.31
CA GLY A 102 -10.24 19.91 0.49
C GLY A 102 -10.64 19.52 -0.93
N ASP A 103 -9.90 19.96 -1.93
CA ASP A 103 -10.17 19.64 -3.35
C ASP A 103 -9.48 18.36 -3.83
N THR A 104 -8.69 17.69 -2.96
CA THR A 104 -7.92 16.50 -3.34
C THR A 104 -8.64 15.23 -2.91
N THR A 105 -8.83 14.32 -3.86
CA THR A 105 -9.37 12.98 -3.63
C THR A 105 -8.28 11.93 -3.80
N ILE A 106 -8.11 11.09 -2.81
CA ILE A 106 -7.05 10.09 -2.70
C ILE A 106 -7.69 8.70 -2.57
N ILE A 107 -7.14 7.71 -3.28
CA ILE A 107 -7.45 6.31 -3.02
C ILE A 107 -6.20 5.57 -2.57
N THR A 108 -6.33 4.73 -1.55
CA THR A 108 -5.21 3.89 -1.06
C THR A 108 -5.44 2.44 -1.44
N ASP A 109 -4.34 1.74 -1.77
CA ASP A 109 -4.31 0.28 -1.98
C ASP A 109 -5.59 -0.25 -2.67
N PRO A 110 -5.91 0.20 -3.91
CA PRO A 110 -7.19 -0.10 -4.54
C PRO A 110 -7.27 -1.57 -4.94
N VAL A 111 -8.12 -2.33 -4.26
CA VAL A 111 -8.39 -3.75 -4.53
C VAL A 111 -9.90 -3.95 -4.68
N PHE A 112 -10.34 -4.27 -5.89
CA PHE A 112 -11.74 -4.49 -6.25
C PHE A 112 -12.00 -5.93 -6.69
N SER A 113 -10.95 -6.69 -7.00
CA SER A 113 -11.04 -8.10 -7.37
C SER A 113 -11.61 -8.96 -6.26
N LYS A 114 -12.27 -10.05 -6.64
CA LYS A 114 -12.86 -11.03 -5.73
C LYS A 114 -11.83 -11.74 -4.85
N ASN A 115 -10.61 -11.91 -5.34
CA ASN A 115 -9.54 -12.61 -4.64
C ASN A 115 -8.23 -11.81 -4.72
N ALA A 116 -7.44 -11.89 -3.66
CA ALA A 116 -6.13 -11.25 -3.56
C ALA A 116 -5.04 -12.20 -4.08
N GLY A 117 -4.82 -12.22 -5.39
CA GLY A 117 -3.80 -13.06 -6.01
C GLY A 117 -3.83 -12.99 -7.53
N PRO A 118 -2.86 -13.60 -8.21
CA PRO A 118 -2.82 -13.60 -9.66
C PRO A 118 -3.98 -14.44 -10.21
N LEU A 119 -4.72 -13.88 -11.16
CA LEU A 119 -5.87 -14.49 -11.81
C LEU A 119 -6.93 -14.95 -10.79
N ILE A 120 -7.14 -16.28 -10.65
CA ILE A 120 -8.11 -16.89 -9.76
C ILE A 120 -7.49 -17.44 -8.47
N PHE A 121 -6.19 -17.23 -8.28
CA PHE A 121 -5.47 -17.76 -7.11
C PHE A 121 -5.41 -16.71 -6.01
N GLY A 122 -5.41 -17.17 -4.76
CA GLY A 122 -5.32 -16.31 -3.60
C GLY A 122 -6.51 -16.47 -2.65
N PRO A 123 -6.51 -15.76 -1.53
CA PRO A 123 -7.64 -15.73 -0.62
C PRO A 123 -8.81 -14.93 -1.22
N ASP A 124 -10.02 -15.48 -1.07
CA ASP A 124 -11.23 -14.76 -1.45
C ASP A 124 -11.58 -13.69 -0.42
N ARG A 125 -12.28 -12.65 -0.85
CA ARG A 125 -12.84 -11.64 0.05
C ARG A 125 -13.96 -12.24 0.89
N PHE A 126 -14.13 -11.74 2.11
CA PHE A 126 -15.30 -12.04 2.95
C PHE A 126 -16.53 -11.26 2.50
N THR A 127 -16.32 -10.02 2.03
CA THR A 127 -17.38 -9.13 1.59
C THR A 127 -16.98 -8.46 0.29
N GLU A 128 -17.96 -8.11 -0.52
CA GLU A 128 -17.74 -7.27 -1.70
C GLU A 128 -17.25 -5.88 -1.26
N PRO A 129 -16.52 -5.13 -2.13
CA PRO A 129 -16.20 -3.75 -1.87
C PRO A 129 -17.48 -2.92 -1.69
N ALA A 130 -17.41 -1.86 -0.87
CA ALA A 130 -18.54 -0.96 -0.67
C ALA A 130 -19.02 -0.27 -1.96
N LEU A 131 -18.10 -0.09 -2.91
CA LEU A 131 -18.33 0.47 -4.24
C LEU A 131 -17.62 -0.37 -5.29
N ASN A 132 -18.14 -0.37 -6.51
CA ASN A 132 -17.40 -0.86 -7.68
C ASN A 132 -16.41 0.19 -8.16
N LEU A 133 -15.46 -0.20 -9.01
CA LEU A 133 -14.44 0.72 -9.54
C LEU A 133 -15.05 1.90 -10.33
N ASP A 134 -16.11 1.66 -11.09
CA ASP A 134 -16.84 2.65 -11.87
C ASP A 134 -17.69 3.61 -11.02
N GLU A 135 -17.92 3.29 -9.76
CA GLU A 135 -18.63 4.11 -8.78
C GLU A 135 -17.69 4.98 -7.94
N ILE A 136 -16.37 4.77 -8.05
CA ILE A 136 -15.37 5.58 -7.34
C ILE A 136 -15.33 6.99 -7.95
N PRO A 137 -15.43 8.05 -7.15
CA PRO A 137 -15.25 9.41 -7.63
C PRO A 137 -13.88 9.60 -8.33
N LYS A 138 -13.78 10.60 -9.21
CA LYS A 138 -12.50 10.98 -9.80
C LYS A 138 -11.46 11.17 -8.69
N THR A 139 -10.37 10.44 -8.77
CA THR A 139 -9.26 10.50 -7.82
C THR A 139 -8.07 11.25 -8.42
N ASP A 140 -7.42 12.07 -7.59
CA ASP A 140 -6.24 12.85 -7.97
C ASP A 140 -4.95 12.11 -7.63
N LEU A 141 -4.96 11.30 -6.56
CA LEU A 141 -3.81 10.53 -6.08
C LEU A 141 -4.20 9.08 -5.81
N LEU A 142 -3.31 8.16 -6.22
CA LEU A 142 -3.34 6.77 -5.85
C LEU A 142 -2.10 6.48 -5.00
N LEU A 143 -2.29 5.97 -3.79
CA LEU A 143 -1.21 5.62 -2.88
C LEU A 143 -1.17 4.10 -2.71
N LEU A 144 -0.02 3.49 -2.99
CA LEU A 144 0.23 2.08 -2.74
C LEU A 144 1.20 1.94 -1.58
N THR A 145 0.83 1.15 -0.57
CA THR A 145 1.72 0.87 0.56
C THR A 145 2.81 -0.13 0.19
N HIS A 146 2.45 -1.17 -0.57
CA HIS A 146 3.38 -2.18 -1.08
C HIS A 146 2.74 -3.01 -2.21
N ASN A 147 3.52 -3.92 -2.79
CA ASN A 147 3.17 -4.67 -4.00
C ASN A 147 2.59 -6.08 -3.74
N HIS A 148 1.96 -6.33 -2.61
CA HIS A 148 1.18 -7.56 -2.44
C HIS A 148 -0.15 -7.45 -3.18
N TYR A 149 -0.70 -8.59 -3.61
CA TYR A 149 -1.92 -8.65 -4.41
C TYR A 149 -3.19 -8.15 -3.69
N ASP A 150 -3.17 -8.11 -2.36
CA ASP A 150 -4.23 -7.56 -1.53
C ASP A 150 -4.09 -6.06 -1.26
N HIS A 151 -3.12 -5.41 -1.91
CA HIS A 151 -2.88 -3.97 -1.90
C HIS A 151 -2.77 -3.40 -3.32
N GLN A 152 -2.22 -4.19 -4.26
CA GLN A 152 -2.13 -3.84 -5.67
C GLN A 152 -2.94 -4.84 -6.48
N ASP A 153 -4.14 -4.45 -6.89
CA ASP A 153 -5.00 -5.25 -7.74
C ASP A 153 -4.40 -5.42 -9.13
N MET A 154 -4.47 -6.63 -9.66
CA MET A 154 -3.96 -6.99 -10.98
C MET A 154 -5.10 -7.31 -11.96
N GLY A 155 -6.36 -7.15 -11.54
CA GLY A 155 -7.58 -7.35 -12.32
C GLY A 155 -7.98 -6.20 -13.21
#